data_b57de782d7962204f25ea8b2c2e9e298
#
_entry.id   b57de782d7962204f25ea8b2c2e9e298
#
_cell.length_a   1.000
_cell.length_b   1.000
_cell.length_c   1.000
_cell.angle_alpha   90.00
_cell.angle_beta   90.00
_cell.angle_gamma   90.00
#
_symmetry.space_group_name_H-M   'P 1'
#
loop_
_entity.id
_entity.type
_entity.pdbx_description
1 polymer ?
#
loop_
_entity_poly.entity_id
_entity_poly.type
_entity_poly.pdbx_seq_one_letter_code
_entity_poly.pdbx_strand_id
1 'polypeptide(L)'
;MIEVALRHAFSDLAIDVTFRAPARVLALFGDSGAGKTTVLNAIAGLLEPAAGRIVLDGQVLFDRAAGLSVPVSRRQIGYVFQDGRLFPHMSVRANLLYGARARHRSGTELDRIVELLDLAALLAREPAHLSGGERQRVAIGRALLSGPRVLLLDEPLTGLHREARDQVLDHLVRLKIELGMAMILVSHQPAEVIALADDVVLLQSGTVADHLPVDGFARRQVRR
;
A
#
# COMPACT_ATOMS: atom_id res chain seq x y z
N MET A 1 -5.68 -2.75 -13.06
CA MET A 1 -6.27 -1.41 -13.33
C MET A 1 -7.12 -0.96 -12.16
N ILE A 2 -6.97 0.30 -11.72
CA ILE A 2 -7.81 0.90 -10.68
C ILE A 2 -8.53 2.13 -11.21
N GLU A 3 -9.81 2.27 -10.84
CA GLU A 3 -10.62 3.45 -11.10
C GLU A 3 -11.17 3.95 -9.75
N VAL A 4 -10.98 5.21 -9.47
CA VAL A 4 -11.44 5.86 -8.24
C VAL A 4 -12.14 7.15 -8.61
N ALA A 5 -13.38 7.29 -8.18
CA ALA A 5 -14.10 8.53 -8.15
C ALA A 5 -14.77 8.61 -6.78
N LEU A 6 -14.32 9.49 -5.90
CA LEU A 6 -14.87 9.57 -4.56
C LEU A 6 -14.91 11.01 -4.04
N ARG A 7 -15.93 11.27 -3.20
CA ARG A 7 -16.08 12.49 -2.43
C ARG A 7 -16.28 12.14 -0.97
N HIS A 8 -15.56 12.85 -0.12
CA HIS A 8 -15.72 12.76 1.33
C HIS A 8 -15.29 14.08 1.95
N ALA A 9 -16.05 14.55 2.93
CA ALA A 9 -15.73 15.79 3.62
C ALA A 9 -15.46 15.50 5.08
N PHE A 10 -14.34 16.04 5.56
CA PHE A 10 -14.02 16.19 6.99
C PHE A 10 -14.27 17.66 7.39
N SER A 11 -14.07 17.97 8.67
CA SER A 11 -14.20 19.34 9.18
C SER A 11 -13.25 20.33 8.51
N ASP A 12 -12.05 19.87 8.16
CA ASP A 12 -10.91 20.68 7.73
C ASP A 12 -10.39 20.32 6.32
N LEU A 13 -10.87 19.24 5.74
CA LEU A 13 -10.44 18.77 4.41
C LEU A 13 -11.59 18.14 3.64
N ALA A 14 -11.85 18.63 2.44
CA ALA A 14 -12.75 17.96 1.49
C ALA A 14 -11.92 17.18 0.46
N ILE A 15 -12.25 15.90 0.28
CA ILE A 15 -11.66 15.04 -0.76
C ILE A 15 -12.64 14.96 -1.93
N ASP A 16 -12.18 15.35 -3.11
CA ASP A 16 -12.86 15.15 -4.39
C ASP A 16 -11.83 14.69 -5.42
N VAL A 17 -11.71 13.38 -5.59
CA VAL A 17 -10.69 12.78 -6.45
C VAL A 17 -11.33 11.90 -7.50
N THR A 18 -10.84 12.02 -8.73
CA THR A 18 -11.21 11.14 -9.84
C THR A 18 -9.95 10.82 -10.64
N PHE A 19 -9.62 9.54 -10.75
CA PHE A 19 -8.53 9.05 -11.60
C PHE A 19 -8.78 7.60 -12.04
N ARG A 20 -8.10 7.22 -13.12
CA ARG A 20 -8.07 5.86 -13.65
C ARG A 20 -6.65 5.50 -14.05
N ALA A 21 -6.06 4.53 -13.40
CA ALA A 21 -4.68 4.10 -13.64
C ALA A 21 -4.66 2.65 -14.15
N PRO A 22 -4.12 2.41 -15.34
CA PRO A 22 -3.90 1.07 -15.86
C PRO A 22 -2.65 0.41 -15.28
N ALA A 23 -1.82 1.19 -14.58
CA ALA A 23 -0.53 0.80 -14.06
C ALA A 23 -0.59 -0.37 -13.08
N ARG A 24 0.51 -1.13 -13.00
CA ARG A 24 0.69 -2.17 -12.00
C ARG A 24 1.04 -1.57 -10.64
N VAL A 25 1.92 -0.56 -10.64
CA VAL A 25 2.27 0.19 -9.42
C VAL A 25 1.88 1.65 -9.60
N LEU A 26 0.88 2.08 -8.85
CA LEU A 26 0.40 3.46 -8.80
C LEU A 26 0.96 4.15 -7.56
N ALA A 27 1.52 5.34 -7.72
CA ALA A 27 1.85 6.22 -6.59
C ALA A 27 0.79 7.32 -6.42
N LEU A 28 0.36 7.52 -5.19
CA LEU A 28 -0.35 8.71 -4.72
C LEU A 28 0.68 9.63 -4.07
N PHE A 29 1.06 10.70 -4.75
CA PHE A 29 2.10 11.63 -4.32
C PHE A 29 1.50 12.98 -3.93
N GLY A 30 2.07 13.64 -2.92
CA GLY A 30 1.68 14.97 -2.47
C GLY A 30 2.13 15.25 -1.05
N ASP A 31 1.95 16.49 -0.60
CA ASP A 31 2.32 16.92 0.74
C ASP A 31 1.56 16.19 1.84
N SER A 32 2.05 16.30 3.09
CA SER A 32 1.31 15.82 4.26
C SER A 32 -0.05 16.51 4.34
N GLY A 33 -1.10 15.76 4.63
CA GLY A 33 -2.47 16.30 4.67
C GLY A 33 -3.16 16.43 3.30
N ALA A 34 -2.53 16.09 2.17
CA ALA A 34 -3.16 16.17 0.84
C ALA A 34 -4.32 15.16 0.61
N GLY A 35 -4.58 14.26 1.57
CA GLY A 35 -5.67 13.27 1.46
C GLY A 35 -5.26 11.90 0.95
N LYS A 36 -3.97 11.62 0.76
CA LYS A 36 -3.43 10.36 0.23
C LYS A 36 -3.89 9.12 1.01
N THR A 37 -3.66 9.12 2.33
CA THR A 37 -4.09 8.04 3.24
C THR A 37 -5.62 7.88 3.26
N THR A 38 -6.36 8.98 3.10
CA THR A 38 -7.83 8.95 3.01
C THR A 38 -8.30 8.18 1.78
N VAL A 39 -7.70 8.45 0.63
CA VAL A 39 -7.97 7.71 -0.62
C VAL A 39 -7.61 6.24 -0.45
N LEU A 40 -6.44 5.95 0.14
CA LEU A 40 -5.98 4.58 0.39
C LEU A 40 -6.94 3.82 1.33
N ASN A 41 -7.40 4.47 2.40
CA ASN A 41 -8.38 3.91 3.34
C ASN A 41 -9.74 3.64 2.69
N ALA A 42 -10.19 4.50 1.78
CA ALA A 42 -11.42 4.28 1.02
C ALA A 42 -11.29 3.06 0.09
N ILE A 43 -10.16 2.90 -0.60
CA ILE A 43 -9.87 1.72 -1.43
C ILE A 43 -9.84 0.45 -0.57
N ALA A 44 -9.24 0.50 0.61
CA ALA A 44 -9.19 -0.61 1.56
C ALA A 44 -10.57 -0.96 2.16
N GLY A 45 -11.51 -0.01 2.17
CA GLY A 45 -12.80 -0.13 2.86
C GLY A 45 -12.74 0.18 4.35
N LEU A 46 -11.67 0.82 4.79
CA LEU A 46 -11.51 1.34 6.16
C LEU A 46 -12.22 2.68 6.35
N LEU A 47 -12.51 3.37 5.24
CA LEU A 47 -13.34 4.56 5.16
C LEU A 47 -14.43 4.33 4.11
N GLU A 48 -15.68 4.64 4.46
CA GLU A 48 -16.78 4.66 3.50
C GLU A 48 -16.98 6.09 2.98
N PRO A 49 -16.71 6.36 1.68
CA PRO A 49 -16.92 7.69 1.10
C PRO A 49 -18.37 8.14 1.15
N ALA A 50 -18.59 9.45 1.23
CA ALA A 50 -19.94 10.03 1.19
C ALA A 50 -20.59 9.85 -0.18
N ALA A 51 -19.79 9.87 -1.27
CA ALA A 51 -20.24 9.63 -2.64
C ALA A 51 -19.11 9.03 -3.48
N GLY A 52 -19.45 8.39 -4.59
CA GLY A 52 -18.51 7.94 -5.60
C GLY A 52 -18.51 6.44 -5.84
N ARG A 53 -17.47 5.99 -6.55
CA ARG A 53 -17.30 4.61 -6.99
C ARG A 53 -15.82 4.23 -7.01
N ILE A 54 -15.51 3.00 -6.59
CA ILE A 54 -14.15 2.42 -6.59
C ILE A 54 -14.19 1.08 -7.30
N VAL A 55 -13.35 0.90 -8.32
CA VAL A 55 -13.22 -0.34 -9.08
C VAL A 55 -11.76 -0.78 -9.09
N LEU A 56 -11.51 -2.05 -8.79
CA LEU A 56 -10.19 -2.68 -8.86
C LEU A 56 -10.28 -3.90 -9.78
N ASP A 57 -9.49 -3.92 -10.85
CA ASP A 57 -9.46 -4.98 -11.87
C ASP A 57 -10.86 -5.41 -12.35
N GLY A 58 -11.72 -4.44 -12.65
CA GLY A 58 -13.07 -4.65 -13.10
C GLY A 58 -14.08 -5.01 -12.00
N GLN A 59 -13.61 -5.29 -10.79
CA GLN A 59 -14.50 -5.53 -9.64
C GLN A 59 -14.87 -4.23 -8.96
N VAL A 60 -16.16 -3.96 -8.83
CA VAL A 60 -16.67 -2.83 -8.06
C VAL A 60 -16.51 -3.15 -6.57
N LEU A 61 -15.69 -2.35 -5.87
CA LEU A 61 -15.46 -2.47 -4.42
C LEU A 61 -16.40 -1.58 -3.62
N PHE A 62 -16.77 -0.44 -4.21
CA PHE A 62 -17.69 0.53 -3.62
C PHE A 62 -18.44 1.26 -4.72
N ASP A 63 -19.75 1.47 -4.53
CA ASP A 63 -20.59 2.30 -5.37
C ASP A 63 -21.74 2.85 -4.53
N ARG A 64 -21.68 4.15 -4.19
CA ARG A 64 -22.66 4.79 -3.33
C ARG A 64 -24.04 4.81 -3.96
N ALA A 65 -24.12 5.07 -5.26
CA ALA A 65 -25.39 5.16 -5.98
C ALA A 65 -26.11 3.80 -6.05
N ALA A 66 -25.34 2.71 -6.15
CA ALA A 66 -25.86 1.35 -6.17
C ALA A 66 -26.02 0.74 -4.75
N GLY A 67 -25.66 1.46 -3.69
CA GLY A 67 -25.66 0.93 -2.31
C GLY A 67 -24.69 -0.22 -2.09
N LEU A 68 -23.63 -0.33 -2.90
CA LEU A 68 -22.69 -1.43 -2.87
C LEU A 68 -21.42 -1.04 -2.07
N SER A 69 -21.10 -1.81 -1.04
CA SER A 69 -19.83 -1.71 -0.32
C SER A 69 -19.33 -3.10 0.01
N VAL A 70 -18.26 -3.53 -0.66
CA VAL A 70 -17.62 -4.82 -0.40
C VAL A 70 -16.91 -4.77 0.96
N PRO A 71 -17.20 -5.67 1.90
CA PRO A 71 -16.53 -5.72 3.20
C PRO A 71 -15.01 -5.86 3.05
N VAL A 72 -14.24 -5.24 3.97
CA VAL A 72 -12.76 -5.25 3.97
C VAL A 72 -12.19 -6.66 3.78
N SER A 73 -12.72 -7.65 4.49
CA SER A 73 -12.27 -9.05 4.43
C SER A 73 -12.43 -9.70 3.05
N ARG A 74 -13.31 -9.18 2.20
CA ARG A 74 -13.59 -9.71 0.85
C ARG A 74 -12.92 -8.92 -0.26
N ARG A 75 -12.28 -7.77 0.02
CA ARG A 75 -11.60 -6.94 -1.00
C ARG A 75 -10.30 -7.56 -1.50
N GLN A 76 -9.77 -8.56 -0.83
CA GLN A 76 -8.49 -9.21 -1.17
C GLN A 76 -7.33 -8.20 -1.28
N ILE A 77 -7.27 -7.28 -0.35
CA ILE A 77 -6.27 -6.24 -0.25
C ILE A 77 -5.31 -6.56 0.89
N GLY A 78 -4.01 -6.42 0.66
CA GLY A 78 -2.99 -6.38 1.68
C GLY A 78 -2.70 -4.93 2.04
N TYR A 79 -2.81 -4.55 3.30
CA TYR A 79 -2.53 -3.19 3.76
C TYR A 79 -1.28 -3.19 4.66
N VAL A 80 -0.30 -2.38 4.27
CA VAL A 80 0.91 -2.10 5.04
C VAL A 80 0.80 -0.68 5.56
N PHE A 81 0.59 -0.54 6.87
CA PHE A 81 0.50 0.74 7.55
C PHE A 81 1.89 1.33 7.80
N GLN A 82 1.98 2.62 7.94
CA GLN A 82 3.22 3.36 8.20
C GLN A 82 3.99 2.82 9.41
N ASP A 83 3.29 2.45 10.49
CA ASP A 83 3.85 1.89 11.72
C ASP A 83 3.92 0.35 11.74
N GLY A 84 3.61 -0.31 10.60
CA GLY A 84 3.61 -1.76 10.42
C GLY A 84 2.52 -2.52 11.16
N ARG A 85 2.02 -2.03 12.27
CA ARG A 85 0.94 -2.62 13.12
C ARG A 85 1.05 -4.12 13.33
N LEU A 86 2.23 -4.59 13.73
CA LEU A 86 2.43 -5.99 14.09
C LEU A 86 1.72 -6.32 15.40
N PHE A 87 1.29 -7.58 15.55
CA PHE A 87 0.72 -8.09 16.79
C PHE A 87 1.85 -8.25 17.82
N PRO A 88 1.91 -7.43 18.89
CA PRO A 88 3.06 -7.37 19.77
C PRO A 88 3.29 -8.65 20.59
N HIS A 89 2.23 -9.41 20.83
CA HIS A 89 2.22 -10.67 21.60
C HIS A 89 2.47 -11.91 20.75
N MET A 90 2.79 -11.73 19.46
CA MET A 90 3.05 -12.82 18.53
C MET A 90 4.47 -12.75 18.01
N SER A 91 5.12 -13.91 17.85
CA SER A 91 6.40 -13.98 17.13
C SER A 91 6.26 -13.50 15.68
N VAL A 92 7.36 -13.19 15.02
CA VAL A 92 7.41 -12.87 13.59
C VAL A 92 6.73 -13.96 12.77
N ARG A 93 7.05 -15.24 13.00
CA ARG A 93 6.41 -16.36 12.31
C ARG A 93 4.89 -16.35 12.48
N ALA A 94 4.40 -16.10 13.69
CA ALA A 94 2.96 -16.07 13.97
C ALA A 94 2.29 -14.85 13.29
N ASN A 95 2.93 -13.69 13.29
CA ASN A 95 2.49 -12.51 12.53
C ASN A 95 2.36 -12.80 11.05
N LEU A 96 3.38 -13.40 10.43
CA LEU A 96 3.40 -13.76 9.02
C LEU A 96 2.24 -14.69 8.65
N LEU A 97 2.01 -15.72 9.45
CA LEU A 97 0.98 -16.73 9.20
C LEU A 97 -0.45 -16.29 9.56
N TYR A 98 -0.62 -15.14 10.23
CA TYR A 98 -1.92 -14.68 10.70
C TYR A 98 -2.94 -14.53 9.55
N GLY A 99 -2.56 -13.83 8.49
CA GLY A 99 -3.42 -13.61 7.33
C GLY A 99 -3.69 -14.88 6.52
N ALA A 100 -2.69 -15.75 6.38
CA ALA A 100 -2.82 -17.02 5.68
C ALA A 100 -3.82 -17.96 6.40
N ARG A 101 -3.72 -18.06 7.73
CA ARG A 101 -4.64 -18.85 8.56
C ARG A 101 -6.08 -18.35 8.47
N ALA A 102 -6.28 -17.04 8.52
CA ALA A 102 -7.60 -16.43 8.41
C ALA A 102 -8.30 -16.71 7.07
N ARG A 103 -7.52 -17.03 6.02
CA ARG A 103 -8.03 -17.36 4.68
C ARG A 103 -7.89 -18.84 4.31
N HIS A 104 -7.59 -19.71 5.28
CA HIS A 104 -7.40 -21.16 5.06
C HIS A 104 -6.38 -21.48 3.95
N ARG A 105 -5.36 -20.64 3.78
CA ARG A 105 -4.27 -20.88 2.82
C ARG A 105 -3.20 -21.77 3.44
N SER A 106 -2.63 -22.66 2.63
CA SER A 106 -1.48 -23.47 3.02
C SER A 106 -0.26 -22.58 3.24
N GLY A 107 0.58 -22.89 4.22
CA GLY A 107 1.81 -22.17 4.52
C GLY A 107 2.94 -22.35 3.48
N THR A 108 2.66 -22.94 2.31
CA THR A 108 3.67 -23.24 1.27
C THR A 108 4.37 -22.03 0.68
N GLU A 109 3.76 -20.85 0.78
CA GLU A 109 4.38 -19.59 0.33
C GLU A 109 5.28 -18.95 1.40
N LEU A 110 5.27 -19.48 2.65
CA LEU A 110 6.01 -18.88 3.76
C LEU A 110 7.51 -18.80 3.46
N ASP A 111 8.11 -19.92 3.06
CA ASP A 111 9.55 -20.02 2.86
C ASP A 111 10.02 -19.07 1.75
N ARG A 112 9.25 -18.98 0.66
CA ARG A 112 9.53 -18.05 -0.44
C ARG A 112 9.46 -16.58 0.02
N ILE A 113 8.45 -16.21 0.82
CA ILE A 113 8.31 -14.83 1.32
C ILE A 113 9.38 -14.53 2.38
N VAL A 114 9.73 -15.51 3.22
CA VAL A 114 10.83 -15.40 4.20
C VAL A 114 12.16 -15.15 3.51
N GLU A 115 12.46 -15.88 2.44
CA GLU A 115 13.67 -15.68 1.63
C GLU A 115 13.64 -14.32 0.92
N LEU A 116 12.54 -13.98 0.24
CA LEU A 116 12.40 -12.74 -0.53
C LEU A 116 12.56 -11.48 0.31
N LEU A 117 12.13 -11.52 1.57
CA LEU A 117 12.17 -10.39 2.50
C LEU A 117 13.29 -10.51 3.55
N ASP A 118 14.16 -11.52 3.45
CA ASP A 118 15.27 -11.79 4.37
C ASP A 118 14.81 -11.81 5.84
N LEU A 119 13.85 -12.70 6.15
CA LEU A 119 13.22 -12.80 7.47
C LEU A 119 13.64 -14.05 8.27
N ALA A 120 14.46 -14.93 7.71
CA ALA A 120 14.78 -16.24 8.31
C ALA A 120 15.30 -16.13 9.75
N ALA A 121 16.25 -15.22 10.00
CA ALA A 121 16.86 -15.00 11.32
C ALA A 121 15.90 -14.32 12.33
N LEU A 122 14.76 -13.82 11.86
CA LEU A 122 13.80 -13.05 12.66
C LEU A 122 12.60 -13.86 13.13
N LEU A 123 12.36 -15.05 12.56
CA LEU A 123 11.11 -15.81 12.72
C LEU A 123 10.69 -16.08 14.17
N ALA A 124 11.66 -16.30 15.06
CA ALA A 124 11.42 -16.56 16.46
C ALA A 124 11.30 -15.30 17.34
N ARG A 125 11.67 -14.13 16.80
CA ARG A 125 11.67 -12.86 17.54
C ARG A 125 10.25 -12.33 17.71
N GLU A 126 10.07 -11.49 18.73
CA GLU A 126 8.87 -10.66 18.92
C GLU A 126 9.06 -9.27 18.31
N PRO A 127 7.98 -8.56 17.92
CA PRO A 127 8.05 -7.25 17.29
C PRO A 127 8.82 -6.20 18.11
N ALA A 128 8.83 -6.29 19.44
CA ALA A 128 9.57 -5.39 20.31
C ALA A 128 11.09 -5.44 20.11
N HIS A 129 11.63 -6.57 19.61
CA HIS A 129 13.05 -6.80 19.38
C HIS A 129 13.47 -6.60 17.90
N LEU A 130 12.63 -5.94 17.10
CA LEU A 130 12.91 -5.66 15.71
C LEU A 130 13.30 -4.18 15.52
N SER A 131 14.23 -3.93 14.60
CA SER A 131 14.47 -2.59 14.07
C SER A 131 13.27 -2.07 13.26
N GLY A 132 13.24 -0.80 12.91
CA GLY A 132 12.18 -0.22 12.08
C GLY A 132 12.04 -0.92 10.72
N GLY A 133 13.16 -1.14 10.03
CA GLY A 133 13.17 -1.83 8.73
C GLY A 133 12.77 -3.30 8.84
N GLU A 134 13.20 -4.02 9.88
CA GLU A 134 12.76 -5.39 10.13
C GLU A 134 11.26 -5.47 10.38
N ARG A 135 10.71 -4.57 11.21
CA ARG A 135 9.24 -4.49 11.43
C ARG A 135 8.50 -4.26 10.13
N GLN A 136 9.00 -3.38 9.28
CA GLN A 136 8.36 -3.07 8.00
C GLN A 136 8.39 -4.26 7.05
N ARG A 137 9.53 -4.97 6.94
CA ARG A 137 9.62 -6.21 6.13
C ARG A 137 8.66 -7.29 6.63
N VAL A 138 8.53 -7.47 7.95
CA VAL A 138 7.55 -8.40 8.52
C VAL A 138 6.11 -7.98 8.22
N ALA A 139 5.78 -6.69 8.28
CA ALA A 139 4.45 -6.19 7.93
C ALA A 139 4.11 -6.44 6.46
N ILE A 140 5.07 -6.22 5.55
CA ILE A 140 4.94 -6.53 4.13
C ILE A 140 4.72 -8.04 3.95
N GLY A 141 5.52 -8.89 4.58
CA GLY A 141 5.39 -10.35 4.51
C GLY A 141 4.03 -10.85 5.01
N ARG A 142 3.55 -10.30 6.12
CA ARG A 142 2.20 -10.60 6.64
C ARG A 142 1.10 -10.23 5.65
N ALA A 143 1.22 -9.07 5.02
CA ALA A 143 0.26 -8.62 4.01
C ALA A 143 0.28 -9.54 2.78
N LEU A 144 1.46 -9.92 2.28
CA LEU A 144 1.63 -10.83 1.14
C LEU A 144 1.05 -12.22 1.41
N LEU A 145 1.33 -12.80 2.57
CA LEU A 145 0.86 -14.13 2.94
C LEU A 145 -0.66 -14.21 3.12
N SER A 146 -1.36 -13.09 3.22
CA SER A 146 -2.82 -13.08 3.14
C SER A 146 -3.34 -13.36 1.72
N GLY A 147 -2.48 -13.43 0.70
CA GLY A 147 -2.82 -13.65 -0.70
C GLY A 147 -3.62 -12.51 -1.31
N PRO A 148 -3.12 -11.28 -1.25
CA PRO A 148 -3.83 -10.13 -1.79
C PRO A 148 -3.71 -10.08 -3.32
N ARG A 149 -4.67 -9.39 -3.96
CA ARG A 149 -4.58 -9.01 -5.38
C ARG A 149 -3.78 -7.71 -5.56
N VAL A 150 -3.80 -6.85 -4.54
CA VAL A 150 -3.07 -5.58 -4.52
C VAL A 150 -2.53 -5.30 -3.12
N LEU A 151 -1.33 -4.74 -3.03
CA LEU A 151 -0.76 -4.18 -1.81
C LEU A 151 -1.01 -2.68 -1.75
N LEU A 152 -1.56 -2.21 -0.65
CA LEU A 152 -1.62 -0.80 -0.30
C LEU A 152 -0.49 -0.51 0.69
N LEU A 153 0.37 0.44 0.34
CA LEU A 153 1.56 0.83 1.08
C LEU A 153 1.40 2.29 1.53
N ASP A 154 1.14 2.51 2.80
CA ASP A 154 0.93 3.84 3.37
C ASP A 154 2.23 4.34 3.98
N GLU A 155 2.97 5.17 3.25
CA GLU A 155 4.28 5.72 3.63
C GLU A 155 5.25 4.66 4.20
N PRO A 156 5.50 3.55 3.47
CA PRO A 156 6.16 2.36 4.04
C PRO A 156 7.62 2.56 4.46
N LEU A 157 8.24 3.66 4.04
CA LEU A 157 9.66 3.95 4.30
C LEU A 157 9.87 5.13 5.24
N THR A 158 8.78 5.75 5.70
CA THR A 158 8.83 6.91 6.61
C THR A 158 9.34 6.50 8.00
N GLY A 159 10.22 7.32 8.56
CA GLY A 159 10.82 7.07 9.88
C GLY A 159 11.96 6.04 9.89
N LEU A 160 12.33 5.47 8.72
CA LEU A 160 13.49 4.59 8.59
C LEU A 160 14.75 5.42 8.35
N HIS A 161 15.87 5.02 8.97
CA HIS A 161 17.19 5.52 8.60
C HIS A 161 17.58 5.00 7.20
N ARG A 162 18.55 5.66 6.57
CA ARG A 162 18.89 5.48 5.16
C ARG A 162 19.08 4.02 4.75
N GLU A 163 19.94 3.27 5.43
CA GLU A 163 20.23 1.86 5.07
C GLU A 163 18.97 0.98 5.13
N ALA A 164 18.16 1.11 6.18
CA ALA A 164 16.93 0.35 6.31
C ALA A 164 15.89 0.73 5.24
N ARG A 165 15.85 2.03 4.88
CA ARG A 165 15.00 2.52 3.79
C ARG A 165 15.39 1.89 2.46
N ASP A 166 16.68 1.94 2.12
CA ASP A 166 17.22 1.40 0.87
C ASP A 166 16.93 -0.11 0.80
N GLN A 167 17.17 -0.86 1.88
CA GLN A 167 16.85 -2.29 1.95
C GLN A 167 15.36 -2.59 1.73
N VAL A 168 14.45 -1.87 2.40
CA VAL A 168 13.00 -2.09 2.24
C VAL A 168 12.56 -1.71 0.83
N LEU A 169 13.12 -0.65 0.26
CA LEU A 169 12.85 -0.23 -1.11
C LEU A 169 13.25 -1.32 -2.12
N ASP A 170 14.46 -1.88 -1.97
CA ASP A 170 14.95 -2.98 -2.81
C ASP A 170 14.01 -4.20 -2.74
N HIS A 171 13.52 -4.55 -1.54
CA HIS A 171 12.54 -5.63 -1.39
C HIS A 171 11.23 -5.33 -2.11
N LEU A 172 10.73 -4.08 -2.06
CA LEU A 172 9.52 -3.68 -2.79
C LEU A 172 9.74 -3.73 -4.31
N VAL A 173 10.91 -3.33 -4.81
CA VAL A 173 11.28 -3.47 -6.23
C VAL A 173 11.31 -4.95 -6.63
N ARG A 174 11.89 -5.83 -5.83
CA ARG A 174 11.89 -7.27 -6.08
C ARG A 174 10.46 -7.84 -6.10
N LEU A 175 9.59 -7.42 -5.19
CA LEU A 175 8.18 -7.82 -5.21
C LEU A 175 7.47 -7.42 -6.52
N LYS A 176 7.73 -6.20 -7.02
CA LYS A 176 7.21 -5.74 -8.30
C LYS A 176 7.68 -6.64 -9.45
N ILE A 177 8.96 -6.96 -9.49
CA ILE A 177 9.60 -7.67 -10.61
C ILE A 177 9.31 -9.18 -10.54
N GLU A 178 9.60 -9.83 -9.40
CA GLU A 178 9.59 -11.29 -9.27
C GLU A 178 8.17 -11.86 -9.07
N LEU A 179 7.31 -11.15 -8.35
CA LEU A 179 5.94 -11.59 -8.11
C LEU A 179 4.91 -10.91 -9.01
N GLY A 180 5.32 -9.87 -9.72
CA GLY A 180 4.39 -9.08 -10.50
C GLY A 180 3.28 -8.44 -9.66
N MET A 181 3.57 -8.15 -8.38
CA MET A 181 2.60 -7.65 -7.42
C MET A 181 2.08 -6.27 -7.82
N ALA A 182 0.77 -6.14 -7.89
CA ALA A 182 0.14 -4.83 -8.02
C ALA A 182 0.21 -4.05 -6.70
N MET A 183 0.58 -2.77 -6.76
CA MET A 183 0.76 -1.93 -5.57
C MET A 183 0.14 -0.56 -5.75
N ILE A 184 -0.36 0.01 -4.66
CA ILE A 184 -0.68 1.43 -4.55
C ILE A 184 0.17 1.99 -3.42
N LEU A 185 1.10 2.87 -3.78
CA LEU A 185 2.06 3.48 -2.86
C LEU A 185 1.61 4.90 -2.50
N VAL A 186 1.51 5.21 -1.24
CA VAL A 186 1.47 6.58 -0.74
C VAL A 186 2.87 6.97 -0.33
N SER A 187 3.39 8.06 -0.90
CA SER A 187 4.67 8.64 -0.52
C SER A 187 4.69 10.15 -0.77
N HIS A 188 5.54 10.85 -0.04
CA HIS A 188 5.91 12.25 -0.28
C HIS A 188 7.38 12.38 -0.71
N GLN A 189 8.09 11.26 -0.91
CA GLN A 189 9.49 11.19 -1.32
C GLN A 189 9.61 10.87 -2.81
N PRO A 190 10.11 11.80 -3.66
CA PRO A 190 10.21 11.56 -5.10
C PRO A 190 11.05 10.34 -5.47
N ALA A 191 12.13 10.08 -4.74
CA ALA A 191 13.03 8.95 -5.02
C ALA A 191 12.32 7.60 -4.89
N GLU A 192 11.45 7.42 -3.90
CA GLU A 192 10.65 6.21 -3.69
C GLU A 192 9.66 5.99 -4.84
N VAL A 193 9.00 7.07 -5.25
CA VAL A 193 8.04 7.05 -6.36
C VAL A 193 8.73 6.68 -7.67
N ILE A 194 9.88 7.31 -7.96
CA ILE A 194 10.63 7.05 -9.20
C ILE A 194 11.14 5.61 -9.24
N ALA A 195 11.54 5.04 -8.10
CA ALA A 195 12.04 3.67 -8.04
C ALA A 195 10.94 2.61 -8.21
N LEU A 196 9.72 2.88 -7.72
CA LEU A 196 8.67 1.87 -7.63
C LEU A 196 7.53 2.05 -8.62
N ALA A 197 7.06 3.28 -8.85
CA ALA A 197 5.83 3.52 -9.58
C ALA A 197 5.97 3.31 -11.09
N ASP A 198 4.85 3.02 -11.73
CA ASP A 198 4.70 3.10 -13.19
C ASP A 198 3.95 4.38 -13.55
N ASP A 199 3.04 4.79 -12.66
CA ASP A 199 2.13 5.91 -12.85
C ASP A 199 1.97 6.70 -11.53
N VAL A 200 1.73 8.01 -11.62
CA VAL A 200 1.71 8.91 -10.46
C VAL A 200 0.49 9.82 -10.50
N VAL A 201 -0.33 9.75 -9.49
CA VAL A 201 -1.40 10.71 -9.22
C VAL A 201 -0.91 11.72 -8.18
N LEU A 202 -0.85 12.99 -8.58
CA LEU A 202 -0.48 14.11 -7.72
C LEU A 202 -1.72 14.61 -6.99
N LEU A 203 -1.71 14.54 -5.67
CA LEU A 203 -2.80 15.04 -4.83
C LEU A 203 -2.38 16.35 -4.15
N GLN A 204 -3.26 17.34 -4.21
CA GLN A 204 -3.11 18.62 -3.54
C GLN A 204 -4.45 19.03 -2.91
N SER A 205 -4.45 19.32 -1.62
CA SER A 205 -5.63 19.82 -0.88
C SER A 205 -6.91 19.01 -1.20
N GLY A 206 -6.80 17.68 -1.21
CA GLY A 206 -7.94 16.78 -1.40
C GLY A 206 -8.40 16.57 -2.85
N THR A 207 -7.69 17.13 -3.84
CA THR A 207 -8.02 17.01 -5.25
C THR A 207 -6.86 16.42 -6.06
N VAL A 208 -7.16 15.89 -7.26
CA VAL A 208 -6.13 15.47 -8.22
C VAL A 208 -5.62 16.72 -8.94
N ALA A 209 -4.36 17.09 -8.66
CA ALA A 209 -3.70 18.20 -9.33
C ALA A 209 -3.12 17.78 -10.70
N ASP A 210 -2.66 16.53 -10.83
CA ASP A 210 -2.15 15.98 -12.07
C ASP A 210 -2.10 14.44 -12.02
N HIS A 211 -2.00 13.83 -13.20
CA HIS A 211 -1.84 12.39 -13.37
C HIS A 211 -0.92 12.11 -14.56
N LEU A 212 0.21 11.44 -14.33
CA LEU A 212 1.24 11.28 -15.35
C LEU A 212 2.07 9.98 -15.13
N PRO A 213 2.66 9.43 -16.20
CA PRO A 213 3.62 8.34 -16.08
C PRO A 213 4.84 8.76 -15.25
N VAL A 214 5.49 7.80 -14.61
CA VAL A 214 6.64 8.04 -13.71
C VAL A 214 7.78 8.79 -14.42
N ASP A 215 8.05 8.55 -15.70
CA ASP A 215 9.06 9.29 -16.47
C ASP A 215 8.75 10.78 -16.58
N GLY A 216 7.48 11.13 -16.71
CA GLY A 216 7.01 12.51 -16.71
C GLY A 216 7.19 13.16 -15.33
N PHE A 217 6.90 12.41 -14.27
CA PHE A 217 7.12 12.84 -12.90
C PHE A 217 8.61 13.06 -12.61
N ALA A 218 9.48 12.11 -12.97
CA ALA A 218 10.93 12.22 -12.78
C ALA A 218 11.52 13.46 -13.44
N ARG A 219 11.12 13.76 -14.70
CA ARG A 219 11.56 14.97 -15.41
C ARG A 219 11.16 16.28 -14.72
N ARG A 220 10.03 16.31 -14.03
CA ARG A 220 9.60 17.48 -13.24
C ARG A 220 10.43 17.69 -11.99
N GLN A 221 10.90 16.60 -11.35
CA GLN A 221 11.74 16.70 -10.14
C GLN A 221 13.14 17.25 -10.43
N VAL A 222 13.68 16.99 -11.63
CA VAL A 222 15.00 17.51 -12.05
C VAL A 222 14.97 19.03 -12.35
N ARG A 223 13.79 19.58 -12.65
CA ARG A 223 13.62 21.01 -13.00
C ARG A 223 13.29 21.92 -11.80
N ARG A 224 13.13 21.34 -10.62
CA ARG A 224 12.93 22.06 -9.34
C ARG A 224 14.21 22.10 -8.51
#